data_9e890daaa8b451233816e447514666d3
#
_entry.id   9e890daaa8b451233816e447514666d3
#
_cell.length_a   1.000
_cell.length_b   1.000
_cell.length_c   1.000
_cell.angle_alpha   90.00
_cell.angle_beta   90.00
_cell.angle_gamma   90.00
#
_symmetry.space_group_name_H-M   'P 1'
#
loop_
_entity.id
_entity.type
_entity.pdbx_description
1 polymer ?
#
loop_
_entity_poly.entity_id
_entity_poly.type
_entity_poly.pdbx_seq_one_letter_code
_entity_poly.pdbx_strand_id
1 'polypeptide(L)'
;MKKKLFIISNESVSIQDDKSYCDNIDLKSTPEGLNKKFEVNLFARKSNKKRSHEIKLKKIRIFNNFISYIYSVIEASKEKDSKYLIFSISPYTFLISIFLKFLGKKPIVYLRSDGYGEYKAILGKVGPMIYHFMFVIVTSVSNLISCRSYILNGKKGKIVNPSQLDSTWLRQPKKLEIKSFKLLYVGRIRVEKGIYFLANLIKNKRNISLTIAGAEKNTSYKINQSNVKILTNQSNKLKLIKCYDDHNIFILPSYTEGYPMVLLEALARRKPVIIFDEIKHVIGDKKGIFISKRNFMNLFSTLNNIKKNYKKIQKDMKKNKLSTNKEFIEQFVKSINEFN
;
A
#
# COMPACT_ATOMS: atom_id res chain seq x y z
N MET A 1 -16.63 -22.91 -16.03
CA MET A 1 -17.02 -21.84 -15.09
C MET A 1 -15.82 -21.36 -14.31
N LYS A 2 -15.74 -20.06 -13.95
CA LYS A 2 -14.70 -19.57 -13.06
C LYS A 2 -14.96 -20.06 -11.64
N LYS A 3 -13.89 -20.45 -10.90
CA LYS A 3 -14.01 -20.77 -9.46
C LYS A 3 -14.39 -19.50 -8.68
N LYS A 4 -15.24 -19.65 -7.66
CA LYS A 4 -15.64 -18.54 -6.78
C LYS A 4 -14.52 -18.19 -5.82
N LEU A 5 -14.24 -16.90 -5.68
CA LEU A 5 -13.27 -16.36 -4.72
C LEU A 5 -13.94 -15.30 -3.85
N PHE A 6 -14.11 -15.63 -2.58
CA PHE A 6 -14.61 -14.68 -1.58
C PHE A 6 -13.44 -13.92 -0.99
N ILE A 7 -13.41 -12.61 -1.22
CA ILE A 7 -12.39 -11.73 -0.64
C ILE A 7 -12.98 -11.03 0.58
N ILE A 8 -12.37 -11.25 1.73
CA ILE A 8 -12.83 -10.80 3.04
C ILE A 8 -11.89 -9.71 3.53
N SER A 9 -12.41 -8.51 3.76
CA SER A 9 -11.60 -7.34 4.16
C SER A 9 -12.25 -6.57 5.29
N ASN A 10 -11.43 -6.09 6.22
CA ASN A 10 -11.83 -5.13 7.26
C ASN A 10 -11.87 -3.67 6.77
N GLU A 11 -11.48 -3.43 5.53
CA GLU A 11 -11.49 -2.11 4.90
C GLU A 11 -12.93 -1.62 4.69
N SER A 12 -13.09 -0.30 4.70
CA SER A 12 -14.41 0.31 4.56
C SER A 12 -14.67 0.78 3.13
N VAL A 13 -15.88 0.50 2.65
CA VAL A 13 -16.38 0.86 1.32
C VAL A 13 -17.61 1.74 1.47
N SER A 14 -17.70 2.85 0.72
CA SER A 14 -18.87 3.70 0.62
C SER A 14 -19.62 3.45 -0.69
N ILE A 15 -20.94 3.62 -0.65
CA ILE A 15 -21.79 3.63 -1.85
C ILE A 15 -22.10 5.09 -2.18
N GLN A 16 -21.97 5.46 -3.46
CA GLN A 16 -22.28 6.77 -4.02
C GLN A 16 -22.82 6.54 -5.42
N ASP A 17 -24.02 7.00 -5.71
CA ASP A 17 -24.65 6.86 -7.03
C ASP A 17 -24.54 5.41 -7.58
N ASP A 18 -24.98 4.44 -6.75
CA ASP A 18 -24.95 2.99 -6.99
C ASP A 18 -23.56 2.40 -7.28
N LYS A 19 -22.51 3.16 -7.07
CA LYS A 19 -21.13 2.73 -7.21
C LYS A 19 -20.43 2.59 -5.87
N SER A 20 -19.55 1.61 -5.77
CA SER A 20 -18.77 1.33 -4.57
C SER A 20 -17.38 1.97 -4.63
N TYR A 21 -16.96 2.61 -3.53
CA TYR A 21 -15.68 3.34 -3.45
C TYR A 21 -14.89 2.95 -2.21
N CYS A 22 -13.57 2.86 -2.34
CA CYS A 22 -12.61 2.68 -1.23
C CYS A 22 -11.48 3.71 -1.30
N ASP A 23 -10.69 3.84 -0.22
CA ASP A 23 -9.49 4.70 -0.23
C ASP A 23 -8.20 3.91 -0.48
N ASN A 24 -8.25 2.60 -0.33
CA ASN A 24 -7.09 1.74 -0.53
C ASN A 24 -7.07 1.21 -1.96
N ILE A 25 -6.10 1.66 -2.75
CA ILE A 25 -5.95 1.26 -4.15
C ILE A 25 -5.74 -0.26 -4.32
N ASP A 26 -5.15 -0.93 -3.33
CA ASP A 26 -4.96 -2.37 -3.36
C ASP A 26 -6.29 -3.13 -3.16
N LEU A 27 -7.21 -2.61 -2.32
CA LEU A 27 -8.56 -3.14 -2.18
C LEU A 27 -9.38 -3.01 -3.47
N LYS A 28 -9.07 -2.04 -4.32
CA LYS A 28 -9.66 -1.89 -5.66
C LYS A 28 -8.98 -2.84 -6.65
N SER A 29 -7.69 -2.65 -6.87
CA SER A 29 -6.97 -3.23 -8.01
C SER A 29 -6.74 -4.72 -7.91
N THR A 30 -6.52 -5.25 -6.71
CA THR A 30 -6.27 -6.69 -6.51
C THR A 30 -7.54 -7.50 -6.77
N PRO A 31 -8.72 -7.20 -6.18
CA PRO A 31 -9.95 -7.89 -6.52
C PRO A 31 -10.36 -7.74 -7.99
N GLU A 32 -10.23 -6.55 -8.58
CA GLU A 32 -10.50 -6.32 -10.01
C GLU A 32 -9.59 -7.17 -10.91
N GLY A 33 -8.31 -7.26 -10.57
CA GLY A 33 -7.33 -8.08 -11.27
C GLY A 33 -7.65 -9.57 -11.18
N LEU A 34 -7.96 -10.07 -9.98
CA LEU A 34 -8.32 -11.45 -9.72
C LEU A 34 -9.65 -11.84 -10.39
N ASN A 35 -10.57 -10.90 -10.57
CA ASN A 35 -11.86 -11.15 -11.24
C ASN A 35 -11.72 -11.55 -12.71
N LYS A 36 -10.55 -11.34 -13.31
CA LYS A 36 -10.24 -11.86 -14.65
C LYS A 36 -10.15 -13.39 -14.69
N LYS A 37 -9.75 -14.02 -13.58
CA LYS A 37 -9.52 -15.48 -13.47
C LYS A 37 -10.50 -16.19 -12.54
N PHE A 38 -11.02 -15.51 -11.54
CA PHE A 38 -12.01 -16.00 -10.58
C PHE A 38 -13.33 -15.23 -10.72
N GLU A 39 -14.41 -15.78 -10.18
CA GLU A 39 -15.62 -15.02 -9.89
C GLU A 39 -15.50 -14.40 -8.50
N VAL A 40 -15.08 -13.13 -8.45
CA VAL A 40 -14.76 -12.44 -7.18
C VAL A 40 -16.02 -11.91 -6.52
N ASN A 41 -16.19 -12.27 -5.25
CA ASN A 41 -17.19 -11.71 -4.34
C ASN A 41 -16.45 -10.94 -3.22
N LEU A 42 -16.53 -9.61 -3.20
CA LEU A 42 -15.84 -8.78 -2.21
C LEU A 42 -16.76 -8.50 -1.01
N PHE A 43 -16.27 -8.80 0.19
CA PHE A 43 -16.91 -8.51 1.47
C PHE A 43 -16.13 -7.42 2.18
N ALA A 44 -16.81 -6.31 2.52
CA ALA A 44 -16.22 -5.13 3.11
C ALA A 44 -17.15 -4.47 4.13
N ARG A 45 -16.62 -3.60 4.98
CA ARG A 45 -17.40 -2.83 5.93
C ARG A 45 -17.98 -1.58 5.28
N LYS A 46 -19.14 -1.13 5.77
CA LYS A 46 -19.73 0.15 5.33
C LYS A 46 -18.94 1.34 5.85
N SER A 47 -18.78 2.33 5.00
CA SER A 47 -18.30 3.66 5.35
C SER A 47 -19.38 4.70 5.10
N ASN A 48 -19.62 5.56 6.09
CA ASN A 48 -20.46 6.74 5.92
C ASN A 48 -19.69 7.94 5.32
N LYS A 49 -18.35 7.83 5.26
CA LYS A 49 -17.51 8.86 4.66
C LYS A 49 -17.31 8.56 3.18
N LYS A 50 -17.37 9.61 2.36
CA LYS A 50 -17.05 9.54 0.93
C LYS A 50 -15.64 9.00 0.72
N ARG A 51 -15.49 8.06 -0.23
CA ARG A 51 -14.20 7.44 -0.59
C ARG A 51 -13.79 7.84 -2.01
N SER A 52 -12.54 7.57 -2.39
CA SER A 52 -11.91 8.19 -3.56
C SER A 52 -11.80 7.30 -4.79
N HIS A 53 -11.69 5.97 -4.62
CA HIS A 53 -11.44 5.03 -5.72
C HIS A 53 -12.66 4.15 -5.98
N GLU A 54 -13.28 4.26 -7.14
CA GLU A 54 -14.36 3.39 -7.60
C GLU A 54 -13.86 1.94 -7.77
N ILE A 55 -14.60 0.98 -7.20
CA ILE A 55 -14.35 -0.46 -7.34
C ILE A 55 -15.26 -1.01 -8.43
N LYS A 56 -14.69 -1.56 -9.50
CA LYS A 56 -15.41 -2.09 -10.66
C LYS A 56 -15.60 -3.61 -10.55
N LEU A 57 -16.37 -4.05 -9.56
CA LEU A 57 -16.77 -5.44 -9.38
C LEU A 57 -18.29 -5.55 -9.41
N LYS A 58 -18.81 -6.65 -9.96
CA LYS A 58 -20.26 -6.92 -10.00
C LYS A 58 -20.81 -7.38 -8.64
N LYS A 59 -19.99 -8.06 -7.83
CA LYS A 59 -20.42 -8.67 -6.57
C LYS A 59 -19.63 -8.08 -5.41
N ILE A 60 -20.22 -7.07 -4.77
CA ILE A 60 -19.70 -6.45 -3.55
C ILE A 60 -20.80 -6.51 -2.50
N ARG A 61 -20.49 -7.07 -1.32
CA ARG A 61 -21.38 -7.06 -0.15
C ARG A 61 -20.78 -6.15 0.92
N ILE A 62 -21.56 -5.19 1.38
CA ILE A 62 -21.12 -4.17 2.33
C ILE A 62 -21.96 -4.31 3.61
N PHE A 63 -21.28 -4.37 4.76
CA PHE A 63 -21.90 -4.71 6.04
C PHE A 63 -21.80 -3.55 7.03
N ASN A 64 -22.91 -3.28 7.71
CA ASN A 64 -23.00 -2.26 8.75
C ASN A 64 -22.46 -2.75 10.10
N ASN A 65 -22.64 -4.05 10.39
CA ASN A 65 -22.28 -4.65 11.68
C ASN A 65 -21.59 -6.01 11.47
N PHE A 66 -20.97 -6.51 12.54
CA PHE A 66 -20.19 -7.73 12.52
C PHE A 66 -21.04 -8.99 12.39
N ILE A 67 -22.25 -9.00 12.95
CA ILE A 67 -23.16 -10.17 12.92
C ILE A 67 -23.58 -10.45 11.48
N SER A 68 -24.06 -9.44 10.77
CA SER A 68 -24.44 -9.59 9.35
C SER A 68 -23.25 -9.99 8.47
N TYR A 69 -22.05 -9.53 8.83
CA TYR A 69 -20.83 -9.92 8.14
C TYR A 69 -20.53 -11.42 8.32
N ILE A 70 -20.52 -11.92 9.57
CA ILE A 70 -20.29 -13.35 9.86
C ILE A 70 -21.38 -14.19 9.18
N TYR A 71 -22.65 -13.84 9.30
CA TYR A 71 -23.74 -14.59 8.67
C TYR A 71 -23.50 -14.76 7.18
N SER A 72 -23.12 -13.70 6.48
CA SER A 72 -22.84 -13.76 5.04
C SER A 72 -21.59 -14.61 4.72
N VAL A 73 -20.58 -14.66 5.61
CA VAL A 73 -19.44 -15.57 5.45
C VAL A 73 -19.87 -17.03 5.63
N ILE A 74 -20.75 -17.29 6.60
CA ILE A 74 -21.31 -18.64 6.81
C ILE A 74 -22.12 -19.06 5.59
N GLU A 75 -22.96 -18.21 5.03
CA GLU A 75 -23.68 -18.50 3.78
C GLU A 75 -22.72 -18.78 2.63
N ALA A 76 -21.69 -17.93 2.47
CA ALA A 76 -20.67 -18.14 1.45
C ALA A 76 -19.92 -19.48 1.64
N SER A 77 -19.77 -19.96 2.88
CA SER A 77 -19.09 -21.21 3.17
C SER A 77 -19.82 -22.47 2.67
N LYS A 78 -21.13 -22.39 2.41
CA LYS A 78 -21.94 -23.45 1.83
C LYS A 78 -21.63 -23.69 0.34
N GLU A 79 -21.00 -22.71 -0.32
CA GLU A 79 -20.64 -22.82 -1.73
C GLU A 79 -19.53 -23.87 -1.94
N LYS A 80 -19.81 -24.83 -2.83
CA LYS A 80 -18.83 -25.83 -3.26
C LYS A 80 -17.76 -25.18 -4.15
N ASP A 81 -16.55 -25.72 -4.13
CA ASP A 81 -15.41 -25.28 -4.96
C ASP A 81 -15.05 -23.78 -4.85
N SER A 82 -15.26 -23.21 -3.67
CA SER A 82 -14.94 -21.80 -3.37
C SER A 82 -13.65 -21.66 -2.57
N LYS A 83 -12.94 -20.56 -2.78
CA LYS A 83 -11.76 -20.16 -2.02
C LYS A 83 -12.02 -18.86 -1.23
N TYR A 84 -11.38 -18.74 -0.08
CA TYR A 84 -11.55 -17.61 0.85
C TYR A 84 -10.22 -16.89 1.00
N LEU A 85 -10.16 -15.66 0.54
CA LEU A 85 -8.98 -14.79 0.61
C LEU A 85 -9.23 -13.67 1.61
N ILE A 86 -8.47 -13.66 2.68
CA ILE A 86 -8.57 -12.67 3.76
C ILE A 86 -7.47 -11.62 3.59
N PHE A 87 -7.87 -10.35 3.53
CA PHE A 87 -6.93 -9.23 3.44
C PHE A 87 -6.52 -8.75 4.82
N SER A 88 -5.28 -9.03 5.20
CA SER A 88 -4.62 -8.67 6.46
C SER A 88 -5.29 -9.25 7.72
N ILE A 89 -4.55 -9.29 8.82
CA ILE A 89 -5.04 -9.72 10.13
C ILE A 89 -5.53 -8.48 10.89
N SER A 90 -6.78 -8.52 11.33
CA SER A 90 -7.44 -7.54 12.19
C SER A 90 -8.41 -8.28 13.11
N PRO A 91 -8.99 -7.67 14.15
CA PRO A 91 -9.96 -8.37 15.01
C PRO A 91 -11.11 -9.01 14.22
N TYR A 92 -11.64 -8.32 13.21
CA TYR A 92 -12.70 -8.84 12.35
C TYR A 92 -12.26 -10.06 11.54
N THR A 93 -11.13 -9.94 10.84
CA THR A 93 -10.64 -11.01 9.97
C THR A 93 -10.06 -12.19 10.77
N PHE A 94 -9.56 -11.95 11.97
CA PHE A 94 -9.16 -12.97 12.94
C PHE A 94 -10.34 -13.89 13.29
N LEU A 95 -11.45 -13.32 13.75
CA LEU A 95 -12.64 -14.10 14.10
C LEU A 95 -13.17 -14.86 12.87
N ILE A 96 -13.24 -14.22 11.72
CA ILE A 96 -13.68 -14.86 10.47
C ILE A 96 -12.77 -16.04 10.08
N SER A 97 -11.46 -15.91 10.27
CA SER A 97 -10.53 -17.02 10.00
C SER A 97 -10.82 -18.26 10.85
N ILE A 98 -11.14 -18.04 12.11
CA ILE A 98 -11.52 -19.09 13.05
C ILE A 98 -12.86 -19.73 12.63
N PHE A 99 -13.88 -18.93 12.34
CA PHE A 99 -15.18 -19.41 11.87
C PHE A 99 -15.03 -20.26 10.60
N LEU A 100 -14.28 -19.80 9.59
CA LEU A 100 -14.05 -20.57 8.38
C LEU A 100 -13.37 -21.92 8.69
N LYS A 101 -12.43 -21.95 9.62
CA LYS A 101 -11.80 -23.20 10.06
C LYS A 101 -12.81 -24.17 10.68
N PHE A 102 -13.68 -23.68 11.57
CA PHE A 102 -14.76 -24.51 12.16
C PHE A 102 -15.73 -25.06 11.11
N LEU A 103 -15.95 -24.31 10.01
CA LEU A 103 -16.76 -24.74 8.88
C LEU A 103 -15.99 -25.64 7.89
N GLY A 104 -14.84 -26.16 8.27
CA GLY A 104 -14.01 -27.05 7.45
C GLY A 104 -13.32 -26.37 6.26
N LYS A 105 -13.29 -25.03 6.22
CA LYS A 105 -12.63 -24.27 5.17
C LYS A 105 -11.22 -23.86 5.63
N LYS A 106 -10.26 -23.88 4.70
CA LYS A 106 -8.91 -23.39 4.94
C LYS A 106 -8.71 -22.06 4.22
N PRO A 107 -8.81 -20.91 4.93
CA PRO A 107 -8.67 -19.62 4.29
C PRO A 107 -7.23 -19.37 3.84
N ILE A 108 -7.08 -18.46 2.88
CA ILE A 108 -5.80 -17.91 2.44
C ILE A 108 -5.71 -16.50 3.03
N VAL A 109 -4.65 -16.20 3.79
CA VAL A 109 -4.45 -14.86 4.36
C VAL A 109 -3.36 -14.13 3.61
N TYR A 110 -3.71 -12.97 3.07
CA TYR A 110 -2.77 -12.07 2.40
C TYR A 110 -2.24 -11.00 3.35
N LEU A 111 -0.99 -11.17 3.78
CA LEU A 111 -0.27 -10.26 4.66
C LEU A 111 0.38 -9.15 3.83
N ARG A 112 -0.19 -7.95 3.86
CA ARG A 112 0.20 -6.79 3.04
C ARG A 112 1.14 -5.83 3.73
N SER A 113 1.15 -5.84 5.06
CA SER A 113 1.87 -4.87 5.89
C SER A 113 2.45 -5.53 7.14
N ASP A 114 3.39 -4.85 7.77
CA ASP A 114 3.92 -5.25 9.07
C ASP A 114 2.89 -4.94 10.18
N GLY A 115 2.07 -5.93 10.51
CA GLY A 115 1.07 -5.80 11.55
C GLY A 115 1.64 -5.55 12.95
N TYR A 116 2.84 -6.05 13.24
CA TYR A 116 3.51 -5.75 14.53
C TYR A 116 3.82 -4.25 14.65
N GLY A 117 4.39 -3.66 13.60
CA GLY A 117 4.68 -2.23 13.54
C GLY A 117 3.41 -1.38 13.56
N GLU A 118 2.37 -1.78 12.81
CA GLU A 118 1.08 -1.07 12.78
C GLU A 118 0.39 -1.07 14.15
N TYR A 119 0.30 -2.23 14.82
CA TYR A 119 -0.33 -2.32 16.13
C TYR A 119 0.49 -1.60 17.22
N LYS A 120 1.82 -1.61 17.11
CA LYS A 120 2.67 -0.80 17.98
C LYS A 120 2.39 0.70 17.83
N ALA A 121 2.19 1.16 16.61
CA ALA A 121 1.88 2.57 16.33
C ALA A 121 0.49 2.99 16.84
N ILE A 122 -0.50 2.06 16.83
CA ILE A 122 -1.89 2.33 17.25
C ILE A 122 -2.08 2.17 18.76
N LEU A 123 -1.52 1.11 19.37
CA LEU A 123 -1.77 0.68 20.75
C LEU A 123 -0.53 0.72 21.65
N GLY A 124 0.57 1.31 21.18
CA GLY A 124 1.81 1.36 21.94
C GLY A 124 2.43 -0.02 22.19
N LYS A 125 3.02 -0.21 23.38
CA LYS A 125 3.75 -1.45 23.74
C LYS A 125 2.87 -2.71 23.78
N VAL A 126 1.58 -2.57 24.03
CA VAL A 126 0.63 -3.70 24.10
C VAL A 126 0.23 -4.19 22.70
N GLY A 127 0.27 -3.31 21.71
CA GLY A 127 -0.16 -3.62 20.35
C GLY A 127 0.49 -4.85 19.73
N PRO A 128 1.83 -5.00 19.78
CA PRO A 128 2.51 -6.18 19.24
C PRO A 128 2.09 -7.49 19.88
N MET A 129 1.74 -7.49 21.18
CA MET A 129 1.28 -8.70 21.89
C MET A 129 -0.11 -9.13 21.39
N ILE A 130 -1.04 -8.18 21.26
CA ILE A 130 -2.37 -8.43 20.70
C ILE A 130 -2.27 -8.95 19.27
N TYR A 131 -1.43 -8.32 18.46
CA TYR A 131 -1.24 -8.76 17.08
C TYR A 131 -0.60 -10.16 17.03
N HIS A 132 0.38 -10.44 17.89
CA HIS A 132 1.04 -11.74 17.97
C HIS A 132 0.05 -12.87 18.27
N PHE A 133 -0.82 -12.67 19.25
CA PHE A 133 -1.88 -13.62 19.58
C PHE A 133 -2.74 -13.95 18.35
N MET A 134 -3.26 -12.92 17.66
CA MET A 134 -4.04 -13.11 16.44
C MET A 134 -3.22 -13.77 15.33
N PHE A 135 -1.96 -13.35 15.16
CA PHE A 135 -1.07 -13.86 14.12
C PHE A 135 -0.80 -15.35 14.28
N VAL A 136 -0.46 -15.81 15.49
CA VAL A 136 -0.16 -17.23 15.76
C VAL A 136 -1.37 -18.10 15.43
N ILE A 137 -2.56 -17.72 15.90
CA ILE A 137 -3.79 -18.49 15.67
C ILE A 137 -4.16 -18.49 14.18
N VAL A 138 -4.21 -17.32 13.53
CA VAL A 138 -4.58 -17.22 12.10
C VAL A 138 -3.61 -18.02 11.23
N THR A 139 -2.31 -17.90 11.48
CA THR A 139 -1.31 -18.59 10.66
C THR A 139 -1.29 -20.12 10.87
N SER A 140 -1.79 -20.63 12.00
CA SER A 140 -1.92 -22.07 12.23
C SER A 140 -3.10 -22.70 11.45
N VAL A 141 -4.12 -21.90 11.11
CA VAL A 141 -5.35 -22.39 10.47
C VAL A 141 -5.48 -21.97 8.98
N SER A 142 -4.51 -21.23 8.45
CA SER A 142 -4.60 -20.62 7.13
C SER A 142 -3.39 -20.90 6.26
N ASN A 143 -3.57 -20.83 4.94
CA ASN A 143 -2.47 -20.68 4.00
C ASN A 143 -2.04 -19.20 3.91
N LEU A 144 -0.76 -18.93 3.69
CA LEU A 144 -0.25 -17.56 3.72
C LEU A 144 0.27 -17.11 2.37
N ILE A 145 -0.12 -15.91 1.97
CA ILE A 145 0.52 -15.12 0.92
C ILE A 145 1.03 -13.83 1.57
N SER A 146 2.23 -13.40 1.23
CA SER A 146 2.81 -12.16 1.77
C SER A 146 3.51 -11.34 0.70
N CYS A 147 3.62 -10.06 0.91
CA CYS A 147 4.40 -9.17 0.05
C CYS A 147 5.91 -9.17 0.40
N ARG A 148 6.31 -9.73 1.56
CA ARG A 148 7.70 -9.82 2.02
C ARG A 148 7.88 -11.01 2.94
N SER A 149 9.06 -11.65 2.87
CA SER A 149 9.38 -12.82 3.71
C SER A 149 9.40 -12.50 5.22
N TYR A 150 9.91 -11.34 5.61
CA TYR A 150 9.97 -10.97 7.03
C TYR A 150 8.58 -10.81 7.68
N ILE A 151 7.55 -10.44 6.89
CA ILE A 151 6.16 -10.32 7.37
C ILE A 151 5.57 -11.69 7.75
N LEU A 152 6.08 -12.76 7.15
CA LEU A 152 5.69 -14.13 7.52
C LEU A 152 6.20 -14.55 8.89
N ASN A 153 7.13 -13.81 9.49
CA ASN A 153 7.69 -14.08 10.81
C ASN A 153 8.05 -15.57 11.03
N GLY A 154 8.82 -16.14 10.10
CA GLY A 154 9.24 -17.54 10.11
C GLY A 154 8.19 -18.56 9.65
N LYS A 155 6.94 -18.16 9.36
CA LYS A 155 5.91 -19.07 8.84
C LYS A 155 6.10 -19.34 7.35
N LYS A 156 5.71 -20.55 6.91
CA LYS A 156 5.69 -20.91 5.49
C LYS A 156 4.59 -20.15 4.76
N GLY A 157 4.90 -19.57 3.60
CA GLY A 157 3.94 -18.84 2.78
C GLY A 157 4.50 -18.53 1.38
N LYS A 158 3.64 -18.07 0.50
CA LYS A 158 4.01 -17.64 -0.86
C LYS A 158 4.31 -16.15 -0.86
N ILE A 159 5.32 -15.75 -1.61
CA ILE A 159 5.66 -14.32 -1.76
C ILE A 159 5.15 -13.83 -3.10
N VAL A 160 4.47 -12.69 -3.07
CA VAL A 160 4.02 -11.94 -4.24
C VAL A 160 4.59 -10.53 -4.21
N ASN A 161 4.71 -9.90 -5.37
CA ASN A 161 5.28 -8.54 -5.47
C ASN A 161 4.19 -7.55 -5.88
N PRO A 162 3.47 -6.93 -4.92
CA PRO A 162 2.40 -5.98 -5.23
C PRO A 162 2.90 -4.85 -6.10
N SER A 163 2.12 -4.51 -7.12
CA SER A 163 2.43 -3.40 -8.00
C SER A 163 1.17 -2.82 -8.65
N GLN A 164 1.17 -1.50 -8.82
CA GLN A 164 0.17 -0.76 -9.60
C GLN A 164 0.74 -0.27 -10.93
N LEU A 165 2.00 -0.64 -11.24
CA LEU A 165 2.67 -0.20 -12.44
C LEU A 165 2.09 -0.89 -13.68
N ASP A 166 1.90 -0.11 -14.71
CA ASP A 166 1.57 -0.59 -16.06
C ASP A 166 2.48 0.10 -17.10
N SER A 167 2.22 -0.17 -18.39
CA SER A 167 3.00 0.43 -19.47
C SER A 167 3.02 1.96 -19.44
N THR A 168 1.97 2.62 -18.91
CA THR A 168 1.91 4.08 -18.80
C THR A 168 2.93 4.60 -17.77
N TRP A 169 3.07 3.93 -16.64
CA TRP A 169 4.09 4.24 -15.63
C TRP A 169 5.51 4.02 -16.13
N LEU A 170 5.72 3.00 -16.95
CA LEU A 170 7.04 2.59 -17.45
C LEU A 170 7.49 3.37 -18.69
N ARG A 171 6.65 4.24 -19.26
CA ARG A 171 7.07 5.13 -20.33
C ARG A 171 8.23 6.01 -19.90
N GLN A 172 9.07 6.40 -20.86
CA GLN A 172 10.25 7.23 -20.56
C GLN A 172 9.83 8.56 -19.91
N PRO A 173 10.33 8.85 -18.69
CA PRO A 173 10.01 10.09 -18.00
C PRO A 173 10.71 11.29 -18.68
N LYS A 174 10.14 12.48 -18.48
CA LYS A 174 10.78 13.73 -18.89
C LYS A 174 12.14 13.86 -18.19
N LYS A 175 13.16 14.22 -18.96
CA LYS A 175 14.47 14.57 -18.40
C LYS A 175 14.36 15.87 -17.62
N LEU A 176 14.83 15.90 -16.39
CA LEU A 176 14.89 17.08 -15.54
C LEU A 176 16.31 17.37 -15.13
N GLU A 177 16.63 18.66 -15.00
CA GLU A 177 17.85 19.12 -14.32
C GLU A 177 17.49 19.62 -12.92
N ILE A 178 18.36 19.40 -11.95
CA ILE A 178 18.15 19.88 -10.59
C ILE A 178 18.71 21.32 -10.45
N LYS A 179 17.90 22.31 -10.78
CA LYS A 179 18.18 23.72 -10.45
C LYS A 179 17.90 24.01 -8.97
N SER A 180 16.77 23.52 -8.47
CA SER A 180 16.34 23.55 -7.06
C SER A 180 15.80 22.18 -6.63
N PHE A 181 15.76 21.89 -5.33
CA PHE A 181 15.23 20.63 -4.83
C PHE A 181 13.71 20.68 -4.76
N LYS A 182 13.06 20.02 -5.73
CA LYS A 182 11.60 19.84 -5.77
C LYS A 182 11.27 18.44 -5.26
N LEU A 183 10.96 18.36 -3.96
CA LEU A 183 10.63 17.10 -3.30
C LEU A 183 9.15 16.75 -3.51
N LEU A 184 8.86 15.49 -3.76
CA LEU A 184 7.52 14.93 -3.82
C LEU A 184 7.34 13.90 -2.72
N TYR A 185 6.26 14.01 -1.98
CA TYR A 185 5.67 12.95 -1.16
C TYR A 185 4.29 12.60 -1.70
N VAL A 186 4.00 11.31 -1.80
CA VAL A 186 2.68 10.80 -2.19
C VAL A 186 2.17 9.88 -1.08
N GLY A 187 1.00 10.20 -0.52
CA GLY A 187 0.40 9.42 0.54
C GLY A 187 -0.46 10.25 1.48
N ARG A 188 -1.12 9.56 2.42
CA ARG A 188 -1.97 10.20 3.43
C ARG A 188 -1.14 11.03 4.39
N ILE A 189 -1.69 12.16 4.85
CA ILE A 189 -1.07 13.01 5.88
C ILE A 189 -1.41 12.41 7.25
N ARG A 190 -0.49 11.63 7.80
CA ARG A 190 -0.61 10.98 9.11
C ARG A 190 0.71 11.03 9.86
N VAL A 191 0.66 10.90 11.18
CA VAL A 191 1.83 10.97 12.06
C VAL A 191 2.85 9.88 11.72
N GLU A 192 2.39 8.63 11.53
CA GLU A 192 3.23 7.49 11.20
C GLU A 192 3.91 7.61 9.83
N LYS A 193 3.40 8.49 8.96
CA LYS A 193 4.01 8.81 7.66
C LYS A 193 5.10 9.89 7.75
N GLY A 194 5.35 10.45 8.93
CA GLY A 194 6.46 11.35 9.19
C GLY A 194 6.42 12.69 8.45
N ILE A 195 5.27 13.05 7.85
CA ILE A 195 5.17 14.21 6.98
C ILE A 195 5.27 15.53 7.75
N TYR A 196 4.75 15.59 8.99
CA TYR A 196 4.87 16.75 9.85
C TYR A 196 6.31 17.02 10.25
N PHE A 197 7.06 15.94 10.56
CA PHE A 197 8.49 16.03 10.84
C PHE A 197 9.24 16.58 9.62
N LEU A 198 9.00 16.03 8.43
CA LEU A 198 9.66 16.49 7.20
C LEU A 198 9.37 17.96 6.91
N ALA A 199 8.10 18.37 7.01
CA ALA A 199 7.72 19.76 6.80
C ALA A 199 8.46 20.70 7.77
N ASN A 200 8.53 20.33 9.05
CA ASN A 200 9.28 21.11 10.03
C ASN A 200 10.79 21.16 9.73
N LEU A 201 11.37 20.03 9.30
CA LEU A 201 12.79 19.92 8.97
C LEU A 201 13.23 20.86 7.85
N ILE A 202 12.37 21.09 6.86
CA ILE A 202 12.65 21.95 5.70
C ILE A 202 12.04 23.35 5.82
N LYS A 203 11.47 23.70 6.97
CA LYS A 203 10.90 25.02 7.22
C LYS A 203 11.91 26.13 6.92
N ASN A 204 11.48 27.15 6.19
CA ASN A 204 12.29 28.32 5.82
C ASN A 204 13.54 28.03 4.96
N LYS A 205 13.62 26.84 4.33
CA LYS A 205 14.74 26.49 3.43
C LYS A 205 14.39 26.89 1.98
N ARG A 206 14.88 28.05 1.52
CA ARG A 206 14.52 28.67 0.24
C ARG A 206 14.76 27.80 -1.00
N ASN A 207 15.79 26.94 -0.99
CA ASN A 207 16.16 26.09 -2.13
C ASN A 207 15.47 24.73 -2.14
N ILE A 208 14.57 24.46 -1.18
CA ILE A 208 13.85 23.19 -1.04
C ILE A 208 12.35 23.46 -1.05
N SER A 209 11.64 22.89 -1.99
CA SER A 209 10.18 22.86 -2.00
C SER A 209 9.66 21.45 -1.83
N LEU A 210 8.53 21.29 -1.16
CA LEU A 210 7.86 20.01 -0.93
C LEU A 210 6.43 20.07 -1.47
N THR A 211 6.08 19.12 -2.33
CA THR A 211 4.68 18.87 -2.69
C THR A 211 4.21 17.61 -1.97
N ILE A 212 3.11 17.73 -1.25
CA ILE A 212 2.43 16.62 -0.57
C ILE A 212 1.18 16.29 -1.40
N ALA A 213 1.15 15.13 -2.06
CA ALA A 213 0.01 14.66 -2.81
C ALA A 213 -0.70 13.51 -2.08
N GLY A 214 -2.00 13.64 -1.83
CA GLY A 214 -2.80 12.63 -1.14
C GLY A 214 -3.51 13.16 0.10
N ALA A 215 -3.63 14.49 0.23
CA ALA A 215 -4.46 15.12 1.25
C ALA A 215 -5.94 14.73 1.10
N GLU A 216 -6.60 14.47 2.20
CA GLU A 216 -8.04 14.27 2.23
C GLU A 216 -8.75 15.62 1.98
N LYS A 217 -9.86 15.60 1.23
CA LYS A 217 -10.67 16.81 1.03
C LYS A 217 -11.24 17.28 2.39
N ASN A 218 -11.33 18.58 2.56
CA ASN A 218 -11.91 19.23 3.76
C ASN A 218 -11.21 18.91 5.09
N THR A 219 -9.94 18.54 5.05
CA THR A 219 -9.12 18.36 6.26
C THR A 219 -8.16 19.53 6.41
N SER A 220 -8.21 20.24 7.53
CA SER A 220 -7.19 21.24 7.88
C SER A 220 -5.93 20.54 8.38
N TYR A 221 -4.81 20.83 7.76
CA TYR A 221 -3.52 20.28 8.17
C TYR A 221 -2.69 21.36 8.89
N LYS A 222 -1.97 20.94 9.94
CA LYS A 222 -1.06 21.82 10.70
C LYS A 222 0.25 22.13 9.93
N ILE A 223 0.16 22.20 8.60
CA ILE A 223 1.31 22.54 7.73
C ILE A 223 0.95 23.79 6.95
N ASN A 224 1.45 24.93 7.42
CA ASN A 224 1.30 26.21 6.73
C ASN A 224 2.70 26.83 6.55
N GLN A 225 3.31 26.59 5.38
CA GLN A 225 4.65 27.02 5.05
C GLN A 225 4.73 27.39 3.57
N SER A 226 5.41 28.47 3.23
CA SER A 226 5.51 28.99 1.86
C SER A 226 6.20 28.02 0.88
N ASN A 227 7.09 27.15 1.38
CA ASN A 227 7.80 26.16 0.58
C ASN A 227 7.12 24.77 0.57
N VAL A 228 5.90 24.63 1.12
CA VAL A 228 5.12 23.39 1.13
C VAL A 228 3.80 23.58 0.39
N LYS A 229 3.57 22.78 -0.65
CA LYS A 229 2.31 22.71 -1.40
C LYS A 229 1.57 21.43 -1.07
N ILE A 230 0.29 21.55 -0.72
CA ILE A 230 -0.57 20.39 -0.45
C ILE A 230 -1.55 20.22 -1.60
N LEU A 231 -1.60 19.02 -2.18
CA LEU A 231 -2.54 18.62 -3.21
C LEU A 231 -3.50 17.57 -2.65
N THR A 232 -4.76 17.67 -3.02
CA THR A 232 -5.73 16.63 -2.72
C THR A 232 -5.35 15.30 -3.35
N ASN A 233 -5.98 14.20 -2.89
CA ASN A 233 -5.74 12.88 -3.43
C ASN A 233 -5.91 12.84 -4.95
N GLN A 234 -4.87 12.41 -5.66
CA GLN A 234 -4.84 12.32 -7.11
C GLN A 234 -5.34 10.93 -7.55
N SER A 235 -6.65 10.78 -7.70
CA SER A 235 -7.26 9.53 -8.19
C SER A 235 -7.02 9.29 -9.69
N ASN A 236 -6.73 10.35 -10.45
CA ASN A 236 -6.40 10.24 -11.87
C ASN A 236 -4.92 9.86 -12.05
N LYS A 237 -4.68 8.70 -12.66
CA LYS A 237 -3.34 8.14 -12.91
C LYS A 237 -2.42 9.10 -13.68
N LEU A 238 -2.90 9.73 -14.75
CA LEU A 238 -2.07 10.61 -15.57
C LEU A 238 -1.67 11.88 -14.80
N LYS A 239 -2.58 12.43 -13.99
CA LYS A 239 -2.26 13.56 -13.10
C LYS A 239 -1.24 13.16 -12.05
N LEU A 240 -1.34 11.95 -11.50
CA LEU A 240 -0.36 11.43 -10.54
C LEU A 240 1.01 11.24 -11.20
N ILE A 241 1.08 10.62 -12.38
CA ILE A 241 2.34 10.47 -13.14
C ILE A 241 2.97 11.84 -13.42
N LYS A 242 2.15 12.81 -13.87
CA LYS A 242 2.62 14.20 -14.08
C LYS A 242 3.19 14.79 -12.79
N CYS A 243 2.56 14.53 -11.65
CA CYS A 243 3.06 14.98 -10.34
C CYS A 243 4.47 14.43 -10.08
N TYR A 244 4.73 13.14 -10.33
CA TYR A 244 6.09 12.59 -10.25
C TYR A 244 7.04 13.23 -11.26
N ASP A 245 6.58 13.47 -12.48
CA ASP A 245 7.42 14.03 -13.56
C ASP A 245 7.83 15.48 -13.32
N ASP A 246 6.98 16.27 -12.68
CA ASP A 246 7.24 17.69 -12.38
C ASP A 246 8.22 17.88 -11.18
N HIS A 247 8.57 16.80 -10.45
CA HIS A 247 9.49 16.81 -9.31
C HIS A 247 10.78 16.07 -9.63
N ASN A 248 11.86 16.39 -8.94
CA ASN A 248 13.18 15.79 -9.21
C ASN A 248 13.59 14.72 -8.18
N ILE A 249 13.05 14.73 -6.98
CA ILE A 249 13.34 13.76 -5.91
C ILE A 249 12.04 13.34 -5.24
N PHE A 250 11.87 12.05 -5.01
CA PHE A 250 10.80 11.51 -4.18
C PHE A 250 11.33 11.30 -2.75
N ILE A 251 10.54 11.65 -1.73
CA ILE A 251 10.90 11.46 -0.34
C ILE A 251 9.81 10.70 0.41
N LEU A 252 10.21 9.66 1.15
CA LEU A 252 9.30 8.83 1.96
C LEU A 252 9.74 8.92 3.44
N PRO A 253 9.14 9.84 4.20
CA PRO A 253 9.56 10.11 5.57
C PRO A 253 8.90 9.21 6.63
N SER A 254 8.29 8.11 6.22
CA SER A 254 7.54 7.20 7.09
C SER A 254 8.41 6.63 8.22
N TYR A 255 7.80 6.41 9.37
CA TYR A 255 8.40 5.67 10.49
C TYR A 255 8.22 4.16 10.35
N THR A 256 7.22 3.73 9.59
CA THR A 256 6.97 2.31 9.29
C THR A 256 6.40 2.15 7.89
N GLU A 257 6.85 1.14 7.18
CA GLU A 257 6.32 0.70 5.89
C GLU A 257 6.48 -0.82 5.76
N GLY A 258 5.47 -1.48 5.20
CA GLY A 258 5.57 -2.88 4.81
C GLY A 258 6.04 -3.01 3.35
N TYR A 259 5.25 -2.50 2.43
CA TYR A 259 5.53 -2.50 1.00
C TYR A 259 5.03 -1.21 0.34
N PRO A 260 5.83 -0.14 0.33
CA PRO A 260 5.38 1.16 -0.16
C PRO A 260 5.26 1.18 -1.68
N MET A 261 4.05 1.13 -2.20
CA MET A 261 3.77 1.17 -3.65
C MET A 261 4.28 2.45 -4.30
N VAL A 262 4.19 3.57 -3.60
CA VAL A 262 4.66 4.88 -4.05
C VAL A 262 6.18 4.93 -4.32
N LEU A 263 6.94 4.06 -3.65
CA LEU A 263 8.36 3.89 -3.92
C LEU A 263 8.57 3.28 -5.31
N LEU A 264 7.79 2.26 -5.69
CA LEU A 264 7.86 1.67 -7.02
C LEU A 264 7.44 2.67 -8.10
N GLU A 265 6.42 3.49 -7.83
CA GLU A 265 5.98 4.57 -8.70
C GLU A 265 7.11 5.60 -8.95
N ALA A 266 7.79 6.02 -7.89
CA ALA A 266 8.94 6.92 -7.99
C ALA A 266 10.08 6.31 -8.82
N LEU A 267 10.41 5.03 -8.57
CA LEU A 267 11.43 4.32 -9.33
C LEU A 267 11.05 4.16 -10.81
N ALA A 268 9.79 3.87 -11.11
CA ALA A 268 9.29 3.80 -12.49
C ALA A 268 9.44 5.14 -13.24
N ARG A 269 9.26 6.26 -12.52
CA ARG A 269 9.50 7.60 -13.06
C ARG A 269 10.94 8.07 -12.92
N ARG A 270 11.87 7.16 -12.55
CA ARG A 270 13.32 7.43 -12.36
C ARG A 270 13.59 8.64 -11.46
N LYS A 271 12.77 8.79 -10.40
CA LYS A 271 13.02 9.81 -9.38
C LYS A 271 13.86 9.18 -8.28
N PRO A 272 15.06 9.70 -7.99
CA PRO A 272 15.80 9.29 -6.82
C PRO A 272 14.91 9.38 -5.58
N VAL A 273 14.98 8.36 -4.73
CA VAL A 273 14.14 8.22 -3.55
C VAL A 273 14.98 8.44 -2.31
N ILE A 274 14.54 9.32 -1.42
CA ILE A 274 15.11 9.45 -0.09
C ILE A 274 14.17 8.78 0.91
N ILE A 275 14.72 7.91 1.74
CA ILE A 275 14.08 7.27 2.89
C ILE A 275 14.89 7.55 4.15
N PHE A 276 14.30 7.23 5.31
CA PHE A 276 15.00 7.30 6.59
C PHE A 276 15.31 5.91 7.14
N ASP A 277 16.21 5.84 8.13
CA ASP A 277 16.76 4.57 8.64
C ASP A 277 15.69 3.56 9.07
N GLU A 278 14.55 4.04 9.59
CA GLU A 278 13.49 3.20 10.13
C GLU A 278 12.86 2.26 9.09
N ILE A 279 12.89 2.68 7.82
CA ILE A 279 12.31 1.89 6.73
C ILE A 279 13.37 1.39 5.73
N LYS A 280 14.65 1.30 6.12
CA LYS A 280 15.73 0.83 5.23
C LYS A 280 15.49 -0.55 4.61
N HIS A 281 14.69 -1.40 5.27
CA HIS A 281 14.32 -2.73 4.79
C HIS A 281 13.53 -2.72 3.47
N VAL A 282 12.94 -1.58 3.06
CA VAL A 282 12.17 -1.48 1.81
C VAL A 282 13.06 -1.38 0.55
N ILE A 283 14.37 -1.16 0.70
CA ILE A 283 15.32 -0.94 -0.42
C ILE A 283 15.40 -2.17 -1.32
N GLY A 284 15.62 -3.36 -0.73
CA GLY A 284 15.88 -4.57 -1.49
C GLY A 284 17.10 -4.41 -2.42
N ASP A 285 16.96 -4.85 -3.67
CA ASP A 285 17.96 -4.77 -4.73
C ASP A 285 17.87 -3.51 -5.62
N LYS A 286 17.00 -2.58 -5.26
CA LYS A 286 16.67 -1.43 -6.11
C LYS A 286 17.73 -0.34 -6.08
N LYS A 287 18.06 0.22 -7.26
CA LYS A 287 18.98 1.35 -7.43
C LYS A 287 18.23 2.67 -7.35
N GLY A 288 18.90 3.73 -6.86
CA GLY A 288 18.34 5.07 -6.78
C GLY A 288 17.58 5.36 -5.47
N ILE A 289 17.76 4.54 -4.44
CA ILE A 289 17.24 4.77 -3.10
C ILE A 289 18.40 5.16 -2.17
N PHE A 290 18.21 6.24 -1.43
CA PHE A 290 19.20 6.84 -0.54
C PHE A 290 18.64 6.90 0.88
N ILE A 291 19.47 6.54 1.86
CA ILE A 291 19.12 6.63 3.28
C ILE A 291 19.62 7.96 3.82
N SER A 292 18.80 8.64 4.59
CA SER A 292 19.18 9.84 5.34
C SER A 292 18.83 9.66 6.82
N LYS A 293 19.62 10.29 7.70
CA LYS A 293 19.23 10.44 9.11
C LYS A 293 18.21 11.56 9.26
N ARG A 294 17.39 11.51 10.31
CA ARG A 294 16.33 12.51 10.58
C ARG A 294 16.87 13.81 11.13
N ASN A 295 17.79 14.46 10.41
CA ASN A 295 18.25 15.83 10.69
C ASN A 295 18.54 16.55 9.37
N PHE A 296 18.55 17.87 9.41
CA PHE A 296 18.71 18.69 8.22
C PHE A 296 20.06 18.51 7.53
N MET A 297 21.17 18.44 8.29
CA MET A 297 22.52 18.32 7.74
C MET A 297 22.66 17.04 6.88
N ASN A 298 22.19 15.90 7.38
CA ASN A 298 22.21 14.62 6.65
C ASN A 298 21.28 14.65 5.44
N LEU A 299 20.07 15.19 5.58
CA LEU A 299 19.15 15.34 4.44
C LEU A 299 19.76 16.23 3.36
N PHE A 300 20.34 17.37 3.72
CA PHE A 300 20.95 18.31 2.78
C PHE A 300 22.18 17.72 2.09
N SER A 301 23.01 16.99 2.83
CA SER A 301 24.14 16.22 2.25
C SER A 301 23.66 15.20 1.23
N THR A 302 22.62 14.45 1.55
CA THR A 302 22.00 13.46 0.63
C THR A 302 21.44 14.15 -0.62
N LEU A 303 20.76 15.27 -0.47
CA LEU A 303 20.23 16.07 -1.59
C LEU A 303 21.36 16.55 -2.53
N ASN A 304 22.45 17.07 -1.97
CA ASN A 304 23.61 17.53 -2.74
C ASN A 304 24.30 16.37 -3.47
N ASN A 305 24.46 15.23 -2.82
CA ASN A 305 25.01 14.03 -3.46
C ASN A 305 24.14 13.58 -4.66
N ILE A 306 22.82 13.56 -4.48
CA ILE A 306 21.88 13.24 -5.56
C ILE A 306 22.01 14.25 -6.70
N LYS A 307 22.08 15.55 -6.40
CA LYS A 307 22.23 16.61 -7.41
C LYS A 307 23.50 16.42 -8.23
N LYS A 308 24.64 16.19 -7.57
CA LYS A 308 25.96 15.98 -8.19
C LYS A 308 25.94 14.78 -9.13
N ASN A 309 25.27 13.69 -8.76
CA ASN A 309 25.30 12.42 -9.45
C ASN A 309 24.01 12.11 -10.25
N TYR A 310 23.12 13.07 -10.46
CA TYR A 310 21.75 12.84 -10.92
C TYR A 310 21.64 12.03 -12.20
N LYS A 311 22.42 12.38 -13.23
CA LYS A 311 22.43 11.66 -14.52
C LYS A 311 22.89 10.19 -14.38
N LYS A 312 23.93 9.95 -13.57
CA LYS A 312 24.43 8.60 -13.28
C LYS A 312 23.37 7.78 -12.54
N ILE A 313 22.76 8.37 -11.49
CA ILE A 313 21.68 7.73 -10.70
C ILE A 313 20.52 7.32 -11.62
N GLN A 314 20.04 8.22 -12.48
CA GLN A 314 18.95 7.91 -13.42
C GLN A 314 19.34 6.81 -14.43
N LYS A 315 20.59 6.75 -14.86
CA LYS A 315 21.11 5.66 -15.72
C LYS A 315 21.08 4.32 -14.99
N ASP A 316 21.49 4.30 -13.72
CA ASP A 316 21.48 3.08 -12.91
C ASP A 316 20.06 2.64 -12.57
N MET A 317 19.14 3.57 -12.32
CA MET A 317 17.71 3.27 -12.09
C MET A 317 17.03 2.59 -13.28
N LYS A 318 17.51 2.78 -14.52
CA LYS A 318 16.99 2.05 -15.69
C LYS A 318 17.17 0.53 -15.58
N LYS A 319 18.13 0.09 -14.78
CA LYS A 319 18.42 -1.34 -14.57
C LYS A 319 17.48 -2.01 -13.56
N ASN A 320 16.64 -1.24 -12.88
CA ASN A 320 15.66 -1.79 -11.92
C ASN A 320 14.64 -2.66 -12.64
N LYS A 321 14.49 -3.90 -12.19
CA LYS A 321 13.37 -4.76 -12.55
C LYS A 321 12.20 -4.41 -11.63
N LEU A 322 11.18 -3.78 -12.18
CA LEU A 322 9.97 -3.36 -11.45
C LEU A 322 8.80 -4.23 -11.90
N SER A 323 8.21 -4.93 -10.95
CA SER A 323 7.01 -5.76 -11.23
C SER A 323 5.87 -4.87 -11.69
N THR A 324 5.11 -5.34 -12.67
CA THR A 324 3.87 -4.71 -13.15
C THR A 324 2.65 -5.24 -12.39
N ASN A 325 1.54 -4.53 -12.48
CA ASN A 325 0.25 -5.02 -11.95
C ASN A 325 -0.15 -6.36 -12.56
N LYS A 326 0.11 -6.55 -13.86
CA LYS A 326 -0.17 -7.81 -14.55
C LYS A 326 0.62 -8.97 -13.94
N GLU A 327 1.92 -8.83 -13.79
CA GLU A 327 2.81 -9.84 -13.18
C GLU A 327 2.42 -10.12 -11.73
N PHE A 328 2.08 -9.09 -10.96
CA PHE A 328 1.59 -9.25 -9.59
C PHE A 328 0.33 -10.11 -9.54
N ILE A 329 -0.68 -9.81 -10.38
CA ILE A 329 -1.92 -10.58 -10.43
C ILE A 329 -1.67 -12.03 -10.88
N GLU A 330 -0.78 -12.26 -11.85
CA GLU A 330 -0.39 -13.60 -12.29
C GLU A 330 0.28 -14.41 -11.16
N GLN A 331 1.22 -13.81 -10.42
CA GLN A 331 1.84 -14.42 -9.24
C GLN A 331 0.79 -14.74 -8.17
N PHE A 332 -0.18 -13.83 -7.95
CA PHE A 332 -1.22 -14.02 -6.96
C PHE A 332 -2.17 -15.14 -7.32
N VAL A 333 -2.63 -15.19 -8.58
CA VAL A 333 -3.46 -16.28 -9.13
C VAL A 333 -2.74 -17.64 -8.99
N LYS A 334 -1.46 -17.69 -9.36
CA LYS A 334 -0.64 -18.90 -9.20
C LYS A 334 -0.60 -19.34 -7.73
N SER A 335 -0.30 -18.41 -6.82
CA SER A 335 -0.24 -18.68 -5.38
C SER A 335 -1.58 -19.21 -4.83
N ILE A 336 -2.71 -18.60 -5.23
CA ILE A 336 -4.04 -19.07 -4.81
C ILE A 336 -4.33 -20.49 -5.33
N ASN A 337 -3.94 -20.81 -6.57
CA ASN A 337 -4.21 -22.10 -7.17
C ASN A 337 -3.35 -23.24 -6.60
N GLU A 338 -2.15 -22.92 -6.10
CA GLU A 338 -1.27 -23.89 -5.44
C GLU A 338 -1.74 -24.29 -4.03
N PHE A 339 -2.71 -23.60 -3.46
CA PHE A 339 -3.35 -23.97 -2.21
C PHE A 339 -4.64 -24.76 -2.53
N ASN A 340 -4.65 -26.00 -2.07
CA ASN A 340 -5.81 -26.92 -2.21
C ASN A 340 -6.90 -26.57 -1.19
#